data_a547e222da1490b8283b59da93edd129
#
_entry.id   a547e222da1490b8283b59da93edd129
#
_cell.length_a   1.000
_cell.length_b   1.000
_cell.length_c   1.000
_cell.angle_alpha   90.00
_cell.angle_beta   90.00
_cell.angle_gamma   90.00
#
_symmetry.space_group_name_H-M   'P 1'
#
loop_
_entity.id
_entity.type
_entity.pdbx_description
1 polymer ?
#
loop_
_entity_poly.entity_id
_entity_poly.type
_entity_poly.pdbx_seq_one_letter_code
_entity_poly.pdbx_strand_id
1 'polypeptide(L)'
;KENKEHYLNHMFHGYDMDRTMLRIGAMNMMAHGIDNPCIEYKDSLSDQNEDKNKYSLVLANPPFKGSLDYDIVSPDLLKICKTKKTELLFVTLFLRMLKIGGRCACIVPDGVLFGSSKAHKSIRKEIVENNRLEAVISMPSGVFKPYAGVSTAILIFTKTEAGGTDHVWFYDMQNDGLSLDDKRSPIEENDIPDIIQRVHHLDGEMERKRTEQSFMVPKEDIVENDYDLSINKYKEVEYVPVEYPSTQEILTNLREIEMEIA
;
A
#
# COMPACT_ATOMS: atom_id res chain seq x y z
N LYS A 1 -1.01 -19.64 -29.70
CA LYS A 1 -0.16 -20.70 -29.11
C LYS A 1 0.98 -20.10 -28.27
N GLU A 2 1.71 -19.11 -28.77
CA GLU A 2 2.81 -18.43 -28.05
C GLU A 2 2.36 -17.83 -26.71
N ASN A 3 1.23 -17.13 -26.66
CA ASN A 3 0.72 -16.54 -25.43
C ASN A 3 0.39 -17.57 -24.36
N LYS A 4 -0.05 -18.78 -24.76
CA LYS A 4 -0.35 -19.86 -23.81
C LYS A 4 0.94 -20.44 -23.21
N GLU A 5 1.95 -20.65 -24.03
CA GLU A 5 3.25 -21.16 -23.57
C GLU A 5 3.93 -20.16 -22.63
N HIS A 6 3.94 -18.87 -22.98
CA HIS A 6 4.44 -17.82 -22.12
C HIS A 6 3.72 -17.78 -20.77
N TYR A 7 2.36 -17.83 -20.79
CA TYR A 7 1.54 -17.86 -19.58
C TYR A 7 1.90 -19.03 -18.66
N LEU A 8 2.06 -20.22 -19.21
CA LEU A 8 2.29 -21.43 -18.42
C LEU A 8 3.72 -21.57 -17.88
N ASN A 9 4.72 -21.01 -18.58
CA ASN A 9 6.12 -21.33 -18.29
C ASN A 9 7.00 -20.11 -17.96
N HIS A 10 6.58 -18.88 -18.30
CA HIS A 10 7.48 -17.71 -18.26
C HIS A 10 6.84 -16.44 -17.70
N MET A 11 5.55 -16.45 -17.42
CA MET A 11 4.85 -15.22 -17.01
C MET A 11 5.03 -14.89 -15.54
N PHE A 12 5.03 -15.92 -14.68
CA PHE A 12 5.00 -15.75 -13.24
C PHE A 12 6.34 -16.10 -12.61
N HIS A 13 6.92 -15.15 -11.88
CA HIS A 13 8.17 -15.31 -11.17
C HIS A 13 8.00 -14.96 -9.70
N GLY A 14 8.67 -15.68 -8.82
CA GLY A 14 8.68 -15.40 -7.41
C GLY A 14 9.96 -15.90 -6.74
N TYR A 15 10.38 -15.18 -5.69
CA TYR A 15 11.56 -15.52 -4.92
C TYR A 15 11.21 -15.62 -3.44
N ASP A 16 11.75 -16.63 -2.77
CA ASP A 16 11.66 -16.76 -1.32
C ASP A 16 12.91 -17.49 -0.80
N MET A 17 13.29 -17.23 0.45
CA MET A 17 14.35 -17.96 1.13
C MET A 17 13.83 -19.09 2.02
N ASP A 18 12.53 -19.14 2.29
CA ASP A 18 11.91 -20.23 3.02
C ASP A 18 11.49 -21.37 2.09
N ARG A 19 12.08 -22.53 2.28
CA ARG A 19 11.80 -23.71 1.46
C ARG A 19 10.34 -24.17 1.54
N THR A 20 9.67 -23.94 2.67
CA THR A 20 8.25 -24.27 2.84
C THR A 20 7.40 -23.31 2.01
N MET A 21 7.71 -22.00 2.05
CA MET A 21 7.01 -20.99 1.22
C MET A 21 7.22 -21.25 -0.28
N LEU A 22 8.42 -21.66 -0.69
CA LEU A 22 8.68 -22.04 -2.09
C LEU A 22 7.77 -23.19 -2.54
N ARG A 23 7.60 -24.22 -1.69
CA ARG A 23 6.72 -25.36 -2.01
C ARG A 23 5.27 -24.94 -2.05
N ILE A 24 4.80 -24.15 -1.07
CA ILE A 24 3.43 -23.64 -1.03
C ILE A 24 3.17 -22.74 -2.24
N GLY A 25 4.09 -21.86 -2.58
CA GLY A 25 4.00 -21.00 -3.75
C GLY A 25 3.91 -21.79 -5.06
N ALA A 26 4.79 -22.77 -5.26
CA ALA A 26 4.76 -23.63 -6.44
C ALA A 26 3.45 -24.44 -6.51
N MET A 27 3.02 -25.07 -5.42
CA MET A 27 1.75 -25.82 -5.37
C MET A 27 0.54 -24.92 -5.64
N ASN A 28 0.52 -23.69 -5.10
CA ASN A 28 -0.54 -22.75 -5.35
C ASN A 28 -0.62 -22.36 -6.83
N MET A 29 0.51 -22.08 -7.47
CA MET A 29 0.57 -21.77 -8.90
C MET A 29 0.09 -22.96 -9.74
N MET A 30 0.52 -24.18 -9.41
CA MET A 30 0.06 -25.40 -10.09
C MET A 30 -1.46 -25.62 -9.94
N ALA A 31 -2.02 -25.35 -8.74
CA ALA A 31 -3.46 -25.41 -8.51
C ALA A 31 -4.25 -24.39 -9.35
N HIS A 32 -3.61 -23.31 -9.79
CA HIS A 32 -4.16 -22.30 -10.71
C HIS A 32 -3.82 -22.56 -12.17
N GLY A 33 -3.32 -23.75 -12.49
CA GLY A 33 -3.05 -24.19 -13.87
C GLY A 33 -1.72 -23.72 -14.47
N ILE A 34 -0.77 -23.30 -13.63
CA ILE A 34 0.61 -22.99 -14.05
C ILE A 34 1.48 -24.21 -13.76
N ASP A 35 1.75 -25.00 -14.79
CA ASP A 35 2.43 -26.30 -14.64
C ASP A 35 3.91 -26.15 -14.23
N ASN A 36 4.58 -25.10 -14.70
CA ASN A 36 6.00 -24.84 -14.46
C ASN A 36 6.23 -23.45 -13.88
N PRO A 37 5.86 -23.20 -12.61
CA PRO A 37 6.04 -21.88 -11.99
C PRO A 37 7.53 -21.59 -11.77
N CYS A 38 7.96 -20.38 -12.12
CA CYS A 38 9.32 -19.89 -11.88
C CYS A 38 9.44 -19.36 -10.43
N ILE A 39 9.32 -20.25 -9.45
CA ILE A 39 9.48 -19.93 -8.03
C ILE A 39 10.85 -20.43 -7.57
N GLU A 40 11.75 -19.52 -7.22
CA GLU A 40 13.17 -19.83 -6.98
C GLU A 40 13.60 -19.48 -5.55
N TYR A 41 14.54 -20.29 -5.01
CA TYR A 41 15.24 -19.95 -3.79
C TYR A 41 16.23 -18.82 -4.06
N LYS A 42 15.96 -17.63 -3.53
CA LYS A 42 16.82 -16.46 -3.71
C LYS A 42 16.55 -15.41 -2.63
N ASP A 43 17.62 -14.80 -2.13
CA ASP A 43 17.49 -13.58 -1.35
C ASP A 43 17.20 -12.39 -2.29
N SER A 44 15.98 -11.89 -2.24
CA SER A 44 15.50 -10.83 -3.12
C SER A 44 16.27 -9.53 -2.99
N LEU A 45 16.81 -9.22 -1.81
CA LEU A 45 17.48 -7.95 -1.50
C LEU A 45 18.99 -8.01 -1.64
N SER A 46 19.58 -9.20 -1.79
CA SER A 46 21.03 -9.39 -1.98
C SER A 46 21.46 -9.16 -3.42
N ASP A 47 22.77 -9.21 -3.65
CA ASP A 47 23.39 -9.18 -4.96
C ASP A 47 23.13 -10.43 -5.80
N GLN A 48 22.65 -11.52 -5.19
CA GLN A 48 22.17 -12.71 -5.90
C GLN A 48 20.98 -12.41 -6.83
N ASN A 49 20.21 -11.38 -6.50
CA ASN A 49 19.13 -10.93 -7.34
C ASN A 49 19.62 -9.86 -8.33
N GLU A 50 19.94 -10.30 -9.53
CA GLU A 50 20.42 -9.44 -10.64
C GLU A 50 19.27 -8.89 -11.51
N ASP A 51 18.01 -9.22 -11.21
CA ASP A 51 16.86 -8.80 -12.02
C ASP A 51 16.75 -7.28 -12.06
N LYS A 52 16.82 -6.74 -13.27
CA LYS A 52 16.73 -5.33 -13.57
C LYS A 52 15.97 -5.11 -14.88
N ASN A 53 14.99 -4.20 -14.88
CA ASN A 53 14.19 -3.87 -16.07
C ASN A 53 13.59 -5.12 -16.76
N LYS A 54 13.13 -6.08 -15.96
CA LYS A 54 12.73 -7.41 -16.46
C LYS A 54 11.20 -7.60 -16.47
N TYR A 55 10.50 -7.06 -15.49
CA TYR A 55 9.08 -7.34 -15.27
C TYR A 55 8.18 -6.19 -15.71
N SER A 56 7.02 -6.52 -16.26
CA SER A 56 5.99 -5.56 -16.62
C SER A 56 5.00 -5.29 -15.48
N LEU A 57 4.91 -6.19 -14.51
CA LEU A 57 4.04 -6.08 -13.35
C LEU A 57 4.74 -6.64 -12.11
N VAL A 58 4.63 -5.92 -11.00
CA VAL A 58 4.97 -6.39 -9.67
C VAL A 58 3.72 -6.31 -8.79
N LEU A 59 3.32 -7.43 -8.21
CA LEU A 59 2.31 -7.52 -7.16
C LEU A 59 2.98 -8.08 -5.92
N ALA A 60 3.03 -7.30 -4.84
CA ALA A 60 3.80 -7.71 -3.67
C ALA A 60 3.17 -7.31 -2.34
N ASN A 61 3.26 -8.23 -1.38
CA ASN A 61 3.02 -7.98 0.02
C ASN A 61 4.31 -8.32 0.78
N PRO A 62 5.33 -7.41 0.78
CA PRO A 62 6.62 -7.66 1.41
C PRO A 62 6.53 -7.61 2.94
N PRO A 63 7.54 -8.08 3.67
CA PRO A 63 7.60 -7.96 5.12
C PRO A 63 7.47 -6.50 5.58
N PHE A 64 6.60 -6.27 6.58
CA PHE A 64 6.32 -4.90 7.07
C PHE A 64 7.40 -4.36 8.00
N LYS A 65 8.29 -5.21 8.50
CA LYS A 65 9.36 -4.84 9.41
C LYS A 65 10.54 -5.80 9.27
N GLY A 66 11.72 -5.22 9.25
CA GLY A 66 12.97 -5.97 9.24
C GLY A 66 14.16 -5.05 9.11
N SER A 67 15.34 -5.58 9.38
CA SER A 67 16.59 -4.85 9.21
C SER A 67 17.66 -5.80 8.69
N LEU A 68 18.39 -5.37 7.67
CA LEU A 68 19.52 -6.08 7.10
C LEU A 68 20.80 -5.27 7.26
N ASP A 69 21.93 -5.95 7.34
CA ASP A 69 23.22 -5.28 7.29
C ASP A 69 23.55 -4.84 5.87
N TYR A 70 24.23 -3.70 5.74
CA TYR A 70 24.56 -3.11 4.43
C TYR A 70 25.37 -4.05 3.54
N ASP A 71 26.21 -4.90 4.13
CA ASP A 71 27.08 -5.81 3.41
C ASP A 71 26.33 -6.94 2.70
N ILE A 72 25.08 -7.19 3.11
CA ILE A 72 24.21 -8.21 2.53
C ILE A 72 23.34 -7.63 1.41
N VAL A 73 23.02 -6.32 1.51
CA VAL A 73 22.10 -5.65 0.59
C VAL A 73 22.81 -5.31 -0.72
N SER A 74 22.13 -5.58 -1.84
CA SER A 74 22.62 -5.20 -3.17
C SER A 74 23.02 -3.72 -3.23
N PRO A 75 24.27 -3.38 -3.68
CA PRO A 75 24.74 -2.00 -3.74
C PRO A 75 23.85 -1.08 -4.61
N ASP A 76 23.19 -1.62 -5.61
CA ASP A 76 22.30 -0.83 -6.48
C ASP A 76 21.06 -0.32 -5.75
N LEU A 77 20.52 -1.10 -4.82
CA LEU A 77 19.40 -0.65 -3.97
C LEU A 77 19.84 0.47 -3.03
N LEU A 78 21.04 0.36 -2.47
CA LEU A 78 21.60 1.36 -1.56
C LEU A 78 21.92 2.70 -2.22
N LYS A 79 22.12 2.74 -3.54
CA LYS A 79 22.29 4.00 -4.31
C LYS A 79 21.02 4.85 -4.31
N ILE A 80 19.84 4.21 -4.43
CA ILE A 80 18.56 4.90 -4.44
C ILE A 80 18.13 5.24 -3.00
N CYS A 81 18.23 4.27 -2.10
CA CYS A 81 17.77 4.40 -0.72
C CYS A 81 18.77 3.75 0.24
N LYS A 82 19.63 4.56 0.86
CA LYS A 82 20.60 4.06 1.85
C LYS A 82 19.93 3.79 3.18
N THR A 83 19.50 2.55 3.38
CA THR A 83 18.77 2.10 4.58
C THR A 83 19.06 0.64 4.89
N LYS A 84 18.84 0.25 6.16
CA LYS A 84 18.79 -1.15 6.59
C LYS A 84 17.36 -1.70 6.66
N LYS A 85 16.35 -0.83 6.53
CA LYS A 85 14.95 -1.20 6.68
C LYS A 85 14.44 -1.96 5.46
N THR A 86 13.97 -3.18 5.68
CA THR A 86 13.53 -4.07 4.60
C THR A 86 12.34 -3.52 3.84
N GLU A 87 11.38 -2.87 4.51
CA GLU A 87 10.20 -2.30 3.89
C GLU A 87 10.53 -1.22 2.83
N LEU A 88 11.59 -0.43 3.05
CA LEU A 88 12.05 0.56 2.06
C LEU A 88 12.88 -0.10 0.94
N LEU A 89 13.70 -1.09 1.29
CA LEU A 89 14.52 -1.81 0.32
C LEU A 89 13.66 -2.58 -0.68
N PHE A 90 12.53 -3.15 -0.26
CA PHE A 90 11.60 -3.82 -1.17
C PHE A 90 10.98 -2.86 -2.18
N VAL A 91 10.56 -1.67 -1.77
CA VAL A 91 10.04 -0.66 -2.71
C VAL A 91 11.12 -0.26 -3.73
N THR A 92 12.37 -0.09 -3.28
CA THR A 92 13.51 0.17 -4.16
C THR A 92 13.77 -1.00 -5.13
N LEU A 93 13.65 -2.23 -4.64
CA LEU A 93 13.77 -3.43 -5.46
C LEU A 93 12.72 -3.47 -6.57
N PHE A 94 11.47 -3.16 -6.28
CA PHE A 94 10.39 -3.16 -7.28
C PHE A 94 10.66 -2.15 -8.39
N LEU A 95 11.14 -0.96 -8.06
CA LEU A 95 11.58 0.03 -9.06
C LEU A 95 12.72 -0.52 -9.93
N ARG A 96 13.70 -1.22 -9.34
CA ARG A 96 14.82 -1.83 -10.10
C ARG A 96 14.32 -2.91 -11.05
N MET A 97 13.42 -3.78 -10.60
CA MET A 97 12.96 -4.95 -11.35
C MET A 97 12.02 -4.61 -12.49
N LEU A 98 11.24 -3.55 -12.37
CA LEU A 98 10.27 -3.12 -13.39
C LEU A 98 10.96 -2.62 -14.66
N LYS A 99 10.38 -2.95 -15.80
CA LYS A 99 10.64 -2.28 -17.09
C LYS A 99 10.09 -0.86 -17.05
N ILE A 100 10.60 0.02 -17.92
CA ILE A 100 9.94 1.30 -18.20
C ILE A 100 8.53 1.00 -18.73
N GLY A 101 7.51 1.68 -18.20
CA GLY A 101 6.09 1.41 -18.43
C GLY A 101 5.53 0.24 -17.59
N GLY A 102 6.37 -0.46 -16.81
CA GLY A 102 5.92 -1.49 -15.89
C GLY A 102 5.26 -0.91 -14.63
N ARG A 103 4.28 -1.60 -14.10
CA ARG A 103 3.44 -1.18 -12.96
C ARG A 103 3.74 -1.98 -11.71
N CYS A 104 3.61 -1.33 -10.57
CA CYS A 104 3.66 -1.96 -9.25
C CYS A 104 2.38 -1.69 -8.48
N ALA A 105 1.86 -2.72 -7.81
CA ALA A 105 0.96 -2.58 -6.68
C ALA A 105 1.57 -3.32 -5.50
N CYS A 106 1.96 -2.58 -4.46
CA CYS A 106 2.58 -3.18 -3.29
C CYS A 106 1.98 -2.65 -1.99
N ILE A 107 1.92 -3.54 -1.01
CA ILE A 107 1.50 -3.18 0.34
C ILE A 107 2.71 -2.67 1.11
N VAL A 108 2.54 -1.56 1.79
CA VAL A 108 3.56 -0.96 2.65
C VAL A 108 2.97 -0.60 4.02
N PRO A 109 3.75 -0.68 5.10
CA PRO A 109 3.32 -0.11 6.37
C PRO A 109 3.28 1.42 6.29
N ASP A 110 2.36 2.05 7.02
CA ASP A 110 2.17 3.51 7.03
C ASP A 110 3.46 4.29 7.28
N GLY A 111 4.40 3.72 8.03
CA GLY A 111 5.71 4.32 8.26
C GLY A 111 6.49 4.65 6.99
N VAL A 112 6.22 3.97 5.87
CA VAL A 112 6.79 4.30 4.55
C VAL A 112 6.22 5.61 4.03
N LEU A 113 4.92 5.88 4.28
CA LEU A 113 4.21 7.04 3.76
C LEU A 113 4.62 8.35 4.42
N PHE A 114 4.84 8.37 5.74
CA PHE A 114 5.13 9.59 6.50
C PHE A 114 6.47 9.61 7.24
N GLY A 115 7.23 8.52 7.22
CA GLY A 115 8.50 8.43 7.92
C GLY A 115 9.42 9.63 7.61
N SER A 116 10.02 10.24 8.64
CA SER A 116 10.79 11.49 8.55
C SER A 116 12.26 11.29 8.19
N SER A 117 12.78 10.06 8.23
CA SER A 117 14.18 9.83 7.92
C SER A 117 14.51 10.13 6.44
N LYS A 118 15.77 10.47 6.18
CA LYS A 118 16.25 10.76 4.82
C LYS A 118 15.94 9.64 3.84
N ALA A 119 16.03 8.39 4.28
CA ALA A 119 15.73 7.22 3.44
C ALA A 119 14.26 7.15 3.03
N HIS A 120 13.32 7.39 3.97
CA HIS A 120 11.89 7.44 3.66
C HIS A 120 11.55 8.54 2.64
N LYS A 121 12.10 9.74 2.86
CA LYS A 121 11.91 10.88 1.94
C LYS A 121 12.50 10.60 0.56
N SER A 122 13.70 10.00 0.50
CA SER A 122 14.34 9.67 -0.77
C SER A 122 13.51 8.73 -1.62
N ILE A 123 12.93 7.67 -1.03
CA ILE A 123 12.13 6.70 -1.82
C ILE A 123 10.79 7.30 -2.25
N ARG A 124 10.11 8.08 -1.39
CA ARG A 124 8.88 8.77 -1.78
C ARG A 124 9.14 9.79 -2.89
N LYS A 125 10.22 10.58 -2.76
CA LYS A 125 10.65 11.50 -3.81
C LYS A 125 10.95 10.78 -5.12
N GLU A 126 11.65 9.65 -5.07
CA GLU A 126 11.95 8.84 -6.26
C GLU A 126 10.68 8.38 -6.98
N ILE A 127 9.67 7.94 -6.24
CA ILE A 127 8.40 7.49 -6.83
C ILE A 127 7.62 8.68 -7.42
N VAL A 128 7.55 9.81 -6.71
CA VAL A 128 6.73 10.96 -7.12
C VAL A 128 7.38 11.77 -8.24
N GLU A 129 8.71 11.99 -8.17
CA GLU A 129 9.40 12.87 -9.11
C GLU A 129 9.88 12.16 -10.37
N ASN A 130 10.49 10.97 -10.20
CA ASN A 130 11.15 10.27 -11.31
C ASN A 130 10.25 9.20 -11.93
N ASN A 131 9.14 8.86 -11.29
CA ASN A 131 8.18 7.89 -11.77
C ASN A 131 6.77 8.47 -11.73
N ARG A 132 5.75 7.65 -11.95
CA ARG A 132 4.35 8.07 -11.86
C ARG A 132 3.67 7.36 -10.70
N LEU A 133 3.47 8.05 -9.59
CA LEU A 133 2.60 7.58 -8.51
C LEU A 133 1.15 7.80 -8.94
N GLU A 134 0.37 6.74 -8.98
CA GLU A 134 -1.02 6.75 -9.45
C GLU A 134 -1.99 6.78 -8.27
N ALA A 135 -1.76 5.96 -7.24
CA ALA A 135 -2.70 5.85 -6.13
C ALA A 135 -2.03 5.46 -4.80
N VAL A 136 -2.65 5.91 -3.72
CA VAL A 136 -2.40 5.50 -2.34
C VAL A 136 -3.73 5.09 -1.72
N ILE A 137 -3.90 3.80 -1.45
CA ILE A 137 -5.10 3.27 -0.78
C ILE A 137 -4.72 2.99 0.67
N SER A 138 -5.16 3.83 1.58
CA SER A 138 -4.92 3.67 3.02
C SER A 138 -5.82 2.58 3.58
N MET A 139 -5.28 1.65 4.34
CA MET A 139 -6.01 0.54 4.96
C MET A 139 -5.93 0.65 6.48
N PRO A 140 -7.03 0.42 7.20
CA PRO A 140 -7.06 0.54 8.66
C PRO A 140 -6.19 -0.53 9.33
N SER A 141 -5.80 -0.27 10.58
CA SER A 141 -5.16 -1.27 11.42
C SER A 141 -6.09 -2.48 11.61
N GLY A 142 -5.51 -3.68 11.58
CA GLY A 142 -6.28 -4.92 11.76
C GLY A 142 -6.58 -5.69 10.47
N VAL A 143 -6.43 -5.10 9.28
CA VAL A 143 -6.61 -5.81 8.00
C VAL A 143 -5.74 -7.07 7.91
N PHE A 144 -4.53 -7.04 8.47
CA PHE A 144 -3.59 -8.16 8.44
C PHE A 144 -3.52 -8.97 9.75
N LYS A 145 -4.48 -8.78 10.65
CA LYS A 145 -4.55 -9.62 11.85
C LYS A 145 -4.86 -11.09 11.48
N PRO A 146 -4.35 -12.05 12.24
CA PRO A 146 -3.55 -11.90 13.47
C PRO A 146 -2.04 -11.65 13.21
N TYR A 147 -1.57 -11.57 11.98
CA TYR A 147 -0.15 -11.48 11.63
C TYR A 147 0.46 -10.11 11.91
N ALA A 148 -0.27 -9.04 11.63
CA ALA A 148 0.16 -7.67 11.86
C ALA A 148 -1.03 -6.78 12.23
N GLY A 149 -0.88 -5.99 13.30
CA GLY A 149 -1.89 -5.04 13.77
C GLY A 149 -1.62 -3.58 13.34
N VAL A 150 -0.66 -3.37 12.43
CA VAL A 150 -0.30 -2.01 11.97
C VAL A 150 -1.18 -1.56 10.81
N SER A 151 -1.40 -0.25 10.71
CA SER A 151 -2.00 0.36 9.53
C SER A 151 -1.04 0.24 8.35
N THR A 152 -1.61 0.05 7.17
CA THR A 152 -0.86 -0.20 5.93
C THR A 152 -1.50 0.57 4.78
N ALA A 153 -0.83 0.62 3.64
CA ALA A 153 -1.41 1.15 2.43
C ALA A 153 -0.98 0.34 1.20
N ILE A 154 -1.77 0.43 0.14
CA ILE A 154 -1.36 -0.05 -1.18
C ILE A 154 -0.83 1.15 -1.95
N LEU A 155 0.42 1.05 -2.42
CA LEU A 155 1.01 1.99 -3.37
C LEU A 155 0.87 1.43 -4.79
N ILE A 156 0.32 2.23 -5.70
CA ILE A 156 0.22 1.90 -7.12
C ILE A 156 1.03 2.94 -7.90
N PHE A 157 2.05 2.47 -8.61
CA PHE A 157 2.91 3.35 -9.42
C PHE A 157 3.37 2.67 -10.71
N THR A 158 3.69 3.49 -11.71
CA THR A 158 4.31 3.07 -12.96
C THR A 158 5.74 3.58 -13.02
N LYS A 159 6.69 2.71 -13.36
CA LYS A 159 8.07 3.09 -13.61
C LYS A 159 8.17 3.85 -14.94
N THR A 160 8.62 5.08 -14.90
CA THR A 160 8.79 5.92 -16.09
C THR A 160 10.22 6.42 -16.28
N GLU A 161 10.96 6.62 -15.20
CA GLU A 161 12.28 7.27 -15.16
C GLU A 161 12.28 8.69 -15.78
N ALA A 162 11.08 9.25 -16.02
CA ALA A 162 10.86 10.56 -16.64
C ALA A 162 9.78 11.38 -15.92
N GLY A 163 9.39 10.97 -14.71
CA GLY A 163 8.29 11.59 -13.98
C GLY A 163 6.92 11.20 -14.53
N GLY A 164 5.94 12.10 -14.40
CA GLY A 164 4.57 11.91 -14.92
C GLY A 164 3.52 11.78 -13.83
N THR A 165 3.86 12.10 -12.57
CA THR A 165 2.88 12.31 -11.51
C THR A 165 2.33 13.72 -11.63
N ASP A 166 1.06 13.87 -11.98
CA ASP A 166 0.33 15.14 -11.95
C ASP A 166 -0.60 15.20 -10.74
N HIS A 167 -1.39 14.17 -10.55
CA HIS A 167 -2.28 13.99 -9.41
C HIS A 167 -2.13 12.56 -8.88
N VAL A 168 -2.34 12.40 -7.58
CA VAL A 168 -2.35 11.09 -6.92
C VAL A 168 -3.73 10.85 -6.35
N TRP A 169 -4.32 9.70 -6.64
CA TRP A 169 -5.58 9.29 -6.06
C TRP A 169 -5.38 8.73 -4.66
N PHE A 170 -6.09 9.28 -3.68
CA PHE A 170 -6.12 8.79 -2.31
C PHE A 170 -7.47 8.17 -2.01
N TYR A 171 -7.46 7.02 -1.34
CA TYR A 171 -8.65 6.35 -0.85
C TYR A 171 -8.47 5.96 0.62
N ASP A 172 -9.44 6.31 1.46
CA ASP A 172 -9.49 6.00 2.89
C ASP A 172 -10.37 4.77 3.12
N MET A 173 -9.79 3.58 2.96
CA MET A 173 -10.49 2.32 3.17
C MET A 173 -10.79 2.13 4.66
N GLN A 174 -12.03 1.84 4.99
CA GLN A 174 -12.50 1.58 6.35
C GLN A 174 -12.70 0.09 6.60
N ASN A 175 -13.21 -0.65 5.61
CA ASN A 175 -13.57 -2.05 5.75
C ASN A 175 -13.19 -2.85 4.51
N ASP A 176 -12.73 -4.09 4.73
CA ASP A 176 -12.34 -5.04 3.68
C ASP A 176 -13.28 -6.28 3.59
N GLY A 177 -14.48 -6.18 4.19
CA GLY A 177 -15.43 -7.28 4.27
C GLY A 177 -15.19 -8.24 5.43
N LEU A 178 -14.21 -7.95 6.28
CA LEU A 178 -13.88 -8.74 7.46
C LEU A 178 -13.74 -7.84 8.70
N SER A 179 -14.10 -8.35 9.88
CA SER A 179 -13.89 -7.63 11.13
C SER A 179 -12.43 -7.32 11.38
N LEU A 180 -12.12 -6.17 11.98
CA LEU A 180 -10.74 -5.73 12.25
C LEU A 180 -10.17 -6.31 13.56
N ASP A 181 -10.82 -7.31 14.13
CA ASP A 181 -10.33 -8.07 15.28
C ASP A 181 -9.49 -9.30 14.84
N ASP A 182 -9.00 -10.07 15.80
CA ASP A 182 -8.13 -11.22 15.53
C ASP A 182 -8.86 -12.40 14.86
N LYS A 183 -10.20 -12.41 14.88
CA LYS A 183 -11.01 -13.47 14.29
C LYS A 183 -11.24 -13.27 12.78
N ARG A 184 -11.19 -12.02 12.32
CA ARG A 184 -11.42 -11.68 10.92
C ARG A 184 -12.71 -12.32 10.37
N SER A 185 -13.80 -12.15 11.11
CA SER A 185 -15.12 -12.71 10.73
C SER A 185 -15.72 -11.88 9.57
N PRO A 186 -16.43 -12.51 8.63
CA PRO A 186 -17.11 -11.78 7.55
C PRO A 186 -18.11 -10.75 8.10
N ILE A 187 -18.11 -9.55 7.51
CA ILE A 187 -19.04 -8.44 7.76
C ILE A 187 -19.60 -7.93 6.42
N GLU A 188 -20.68 -7.15 6.46
CA GLU A 188 -21.32 -6.62 5.25
C GLU A 188 -20.52 -5.43 4.66
N GLU A 189 -19.89 -4.64 5.52
CA GLU A 189 -19.13 -3.46 5.12
C GLU A 189 -17.86 -3.87 4.38
N ASN A 190 -17.77 -3.44 3.11
CA ASN A 190 -16.66 -3.80 2.23
C ASN A 190 -16.43 -2.72 1.17
N ASP A 191 -15.32 -2.01 1.28
CA ASP A 191 -14.93 -0.93 0.35
C ASP A 191 -14.24 -1.44 -0.92
N ILE A 192 -13.82 -2.71 -0.97
CA ILE A 192 -13.06 -3.24 -2.11
C ILE A 192 -13.83 -3.08 -3.45
N PRO A 193 -15.12 -3.38 -3.54
CA PRO A 193 -15.87 -3.18 -4.78
C PRO A 193 -15.89 -1.71 -5.24
N ASP A 194 -16.03 -0.75 -4.31
CA ASP A 194 -16.01 0.68 -4.60
C ASP A 194 -14.61 1.12 -5.06
N ILE A 195 -13.54 0.65 -4.41
CA ILE A 195 -12.15 0.90 -4.83
C ILE A 195 -11.93 0.44 -6.27
N ILE A 196 -12.36 -0.79 -6.60
CA ILE A 196 -12.21 -1.36 -7.94
C ILE A 196 -12.99 -0.52 -8.97
N GLN A 197 -14.21 -0.14 -8.66
CA GLN A 197 -15.03 0.68 -9.56
C GLN A 197 -14.38 2.04 -9.81
N ARG A 198 -13.89 2.72 -8.78
CA ARG A 198 -13.31 4.08 -8.89
C ARG A 198 -11.97 4.09 -9.58
N VAL A 199 -11.09 3.11 -9.30
CA VAL A 199 -9.77 3.06 -9.94
C VAL A 199 -9.86 2.89 -11.47
N HIS A 200 -10.97 2.36 -11.97
CA HIS A 200 -11.24 2.27 -13.40
C HIS A 200 -11.87 3.56 -13.99
N HIS A 201 -12.28 4.51 -13.17
CA HIS A 201 -12.98 5.73 -13.56
C HIS A 201 -12.43 6.97 -12.84
N LEU A 202 -11.10 7.11 -12.81
CA LEU A 202 -10.40 8.18 -12.10
C LEU A 202 -10.75 9.59 -12.57
N ASP A 203 -11.25 9.75 -13.80
CA ASP A 203 -11.70 11.06 -14.31
C ASP A 203 -12.80 11.67 -13.44
N GLY A 204 -13.67 10.84 -12.86
CA GLY A 204 -14.73 11.27 -11.94
C GLY A 204 -14.23 11.66 -10.54
N GLU A 205 -13.00 11.32 -10.18
CA GLU A 205 -12.42 11.61 -8.88
C GLU A 205 -11.83 13.03 -8.77
N MET A 206 -11.62 13.71 -9.90
CA MET A 206 -11.06 15.07 -9.94
C MET A 206 -11.94 16.12 -9.28
N GLU A 207 -13.26 15.92 -9.27
CA GLU A 207 -14.24 16.85 -8.69
C GLU A 207 -14.56 16.56 -7.22
N ARG A 208 -14.06 15.43 -6.68
CA ARG A 208 -14.36 15.02 -5.31
C ARG A 208 -13.63 15.89 -4.29
N LYS A 209 -14.35 16.20 -3.22
CA LYS A 209 -13.81 17.00 -2.10
C LYS A 209 -12.91 16.13 -1.21
N ARG A 210 -11.94 16.77 -0.57
CA ARG A 210 -11.05 16.11 0.40
C ARG A 210 -11.73 15.67 1.70
N THR A 211 -12.99 16.03 1.90
CA THR A 211 -13.86 15.53 2.98
C THR A 211 -14.44 14.16 2.68
N GLU A 212 -14.41 13.73 1.42
CA GLU A 212 -14.96 12.44 0.98
C GLU A 212 -13.97 11.28 1.23
N GLN A 213 -14.41 10.06 1.01
CA GLN A 213 -13.62 8.86 1.25
C GLN A 213 -12.47 8.70 0.26
N SER A 214 -12.62 9.21 -0.95
CA SER A 214 -11.55 9.28 -1.96
C SER A 214 -11.51 10.64 -2.64
N PHE A 215 -10.33 11.06 -3.06
CA PHE A 215 -10.08 12.35 -3.69
C PHE A 215 -8.74 12.38 -4.41
N MET A 216 -8.54 13.35 -5.30
CA MET A 216 -7.27 13.62 -5.96
C MET A 216 -6.46 14.66 -5.20
N VAL A 217 -5.14 14.45 -5.15
CA VAL A 217 -4.17 15.41 -4.60
C VAL A 217 -3.18 15.79 -5.70
N PRO A 218 -3.04 17.09 -6.03
CA PRO A 218 -2.03 17.57 -6.95
C PRO A 218 -0.61 17.24 -6.46
N LYS A 219 0.30 17.00 -7.39
CA LYS A 219 1.71 16.75 -7.07
C LYS A 219 2.33 17.88 -6.25
N GLU A 220 1.97 19.10 -6.56
CA GLU A 220 2.48 20.32 -5.90
C GLU A 220 2.23 20.26 -4.40
N ASP A 221 1.03 19.86 -3.98
CA ASP A 221 0.68 19.72 -2.56
C ASP A 221 1.55 18.65 -1.88
N ILE A 222 1.85 17.56 -2.60
CA ILE A 222 2.71 16.48 -2.09
C ILE A 222 4.15 16.98 -1.90
N VAL A 223 4.66 17.75 -2.84
CA VAL A 223 5.99 18.34 -2.78
C VAL A 223 6.08 19.34 -1.64
N GLU A 224 5.11 20.25 -1.50
CA GLU A 224 5.04 21.23 -0.41
C GLU A 224 4.98 20.57 0.97
N ASN A 225 4.37 19.40 1.06
CA ASN A 225 4.31 18.60 2.29
C ASN A 225 5.47 17.60 2.41
N ASP A 226 6.61 17.86 1.79
CA ASP A 226 7.85 17.09 1.94
C ASP A 226 7.66 15.61 1.54
N TYR A 227 6.89 15.39 0.48
CA TYR A 227 6.53 14.07 -0.04
C TYR A 227 5.81 13.16 0.98
N ASP A 228 5.10 13.71 1.94
CA ASP A 228 4.23 12.93 2.81
C ASP A 228 3.10 12.31 1.98
N LEU A 229 2.90 11.00 2.09
CA LEU A 229 1.88 10.24 1.36
C LEU A 229 0.78 9.71 2.29
N SER A 230 0.74 10.16 3.55
CA SER A 230 -0.35 9.78 4.45
C SER A 230 -1.64 10.52 4.08
N ILE A 231 -2.74 9.80 3.98
CA ILE A 231 -4.03 10.38 3.62
C ILE A 231 -4.47 11.48 4.58
N ASN A 232 -4.17 11.31 5.87
CA ASN A 232 -4.52 12.27 6.93
C ASN A 232 -3.87 13.65 6.74
N LYS A 233 -2.84 13.75 5.91
CA LYS A 233 -2.19 15.02 5.58
C LYS A 233 -3.05 15.88 4.66
N TYR A 234 -3.88 15.22 3.83
CA TYR A 234 -4.66 15.87 2.76
C TYR A 234 -6.16 15.82 3.01
N LYS A 235 -6.62 14.85 3.80
CA LYS A 235 -8.04 14.68 4.12
C LYS A 235 -8.52 15.86 4.98
N GLU A 236 -9.62 16.46 4.59
CA GLU A 236 -10.30 17.50 5.34
C GLU A 236 -11.42 16.88 6.17
N VAL A 237 -11.64 17.44 7.36
CA VAL A 237 -12.75 17.04 8.22
C VAL A 237 -13.75 18.19 8.27
N GLU A 238 -14.97 17.93 7.84
CA GLU A 238 -16.05 18.88 8.07
C GLU A 238 -16.33 18.96 9.57
N TYR A 239 -16.02 20.13 10.16
CA TYR A 239 -16.39 20.40 11.54
C TYR A 239 -17.90 20.69 11.59
N VAL A 240 -18.69 19.69 11.96
CA VAL A 240 -20.08 19.89 12.33
C VAL A 240 -20.09 20.25 13.83
N PRO A 241 -20.47 21.48 14.20
CA PRO A 241 -20.59 21.84 15.60
C PRO A 241 -21.61 20.92 16.27
N VAL A 242 -21.17 20.19 17.28
CA VAL A 242 -22.11 19.43 18.11
C VAL A 242 -22.81 20.44 19.01
N GLU A 243 -24.10 20.69 18.78
CA GLU A 243 -24.93 21.44 19.72
C GLU A 243 -25.19 20.56 20.94
N TYR A 244 -24.53 20.90 22.02
CA TYR A 244 -24.79 20.25 23.30
C TYR A 244 -26.05 20.84 23.93
N PRO A 245 -26.91 20.02 24.56
CA PRO A 245 -28.03 20.53 25.35
C PRO A 245 -27.54 21.52 26.42
N SER A 246 -28.35 22.50 26.73
CA SER A 246 -28.00 23.46 27.78
C SER A 246 -27.74 22.77 29.13
N THR A 247 -26.90 23.34 29.97
CA THR A 247 -26.61 22.79 31.30
C THR A 247 -27.88 22.58 32.13
N GLN A 248 -28.90 23.44 31.95
CA GLN A 248 -30.20 23.30 32.61
C GLN A 248 -31.00 22.09 32.12
N GLU A 249 -30.95 21.82 30.82
CA GLU A 249 -31.63 20.68 30.21
C GLU A 249 -30.97 19.35 30.62
N ILE A 250 -29.63 19.32 30.69
CA ILE A 250 -28.87 18.16 31.21
C ILE A 250 -29.22 17.87 32.66
N LEU A 251 -29.30 18.94 33.52
CA LEU A 251 -29.66 18.79 34.92
C LEU A 251 -31.11 18.37 35.13
N THR A 252 -32.02 18.78 34.25
CA THR A 252 -33.43 18.34 34.29
C THR A 252 -33.51 16.88 33.97
N ASN A 253 -32.90 16.41 32.87
CA ASN A 253 -32.88 15.01 32.49
C ASN A 253 -32.22 14.10 33.54
N LEU A 254 -31.16 14.59 34.21
CA LEU A 254 -30.56 13.85 35.32
C LEU A 254 -31.51 13.69 36.51
N ARG A 255 -32.27 14.71 36.85
CA ARG A 255 -33.27 14.65 37.95
C ARG A 255 -34.44 13.71 37.60
N GLU A 256 -34.88 13.70 36.33
CA GLU A 256 -35.92 12.77 35.88
C GLU A 256 -35.44 11.33 35.98
N ILE A 257 -34.22 11.03 35.57
CA ILE A 257 -33.63 9.70 35.70
C ILE A 257 -33.44 9.29 37.16
N GLU A 258 -33.02 10.20 38.04
CA GLU A 258 -32.93 9.93 39.48
C GLU A 258 -34.28 9.60 40.10
N MET A 259 -35.39 10.25 39.66
CA MET A 259 -36.76 9.95 40.13
C MET A 259 -37.28 8.59 39.60
N GLU A 260 -36.82 8.14 38.44
CA GLU A 260 -37.19 6.82 37.91
C GLU A 260 -36.49 5.64 38.59
N ILE A 261 -35.29 5.92 39.16
CA ILE A 261 -34.48 4.92 39.88
C ILE A 261 -34.88 4.78 41.37
N ALA A 262 -35.54 5.77 41.96
CA ALA A 262 -35.96 5.82 43.36
C ALA A 262 -37.34 5.15 43.55
#